data_e054f818d9b177a7c2a543a1ef653288
#
_entry.id   e054f818d9b177a7c2a543a1ef653288
#
_cell.length_a   1.000
_cell.length_b   1.000
_cell.length_c   1.000
_cell.angle_alpha   90.00
_cell.angle_beta   90.00
_cell.angle_gamma   90.00
#
_symmetry.space_group_name_H-M   'P 1'
#
loop_
_entity.id
_entity.type
_entity.pdbx_description
1 polymer ?
#
loop_
_entity_poly.entity_id
_entity_poly.type
_entity_poly.pdbx_seq_one_letter_code
_entity_poly.pdbx_strand_id
1 'polypeptide(L)'
;MADSRFTPCCFTPATPALSSRRSTPLKALAAALLACAAFATQPALAGKKDDTLRMAYDQAPESVDPYFNNVRIGVIIAANVWDTLLYRDPVTNEYKGQLAKSWKQVDDKTMEFELREGVKFHNGEEFDADSVVYTLNYVADPKNKAVTQQNVSWIDKVEKIDKYKVRLTTKEPFPGAKEYLSTTAAIHPAKYYQEVGPKGMNAKPVGSGPYKVVDYQPGKSITLERNADYFKDSPKAQPKIGKVVIRFIPDRQTQMAEVISGGEDLIMSVPKDQAEQLGGMPNLQMVTGNTMRIVFMQMNILEGTPAPQLKDERVRRAIIHAIDRESMLKNIVGEGGGLINTICTPSQVGCTQEGAPTYKYDPAQAKKLLAEAGYPNGFDIDIVAYRERNQTEAIINYLQAVGIRAKLNFLQYAAMRDMIRANKASLTHQTWGSNLVNDVSASTPVYFAFGSDDITRDAKVRDLLKKGDTTIEPGPRKAAYKEALDIIAGKAYAVPLWTLPAYYVATKDVNFKPYSDELVRFWDMSWK
;
A
#
# COMPACT_ATOMS: atom_id res chain seq x y z
N MET A 1 63.19 1.77 -5.43
CA MET A 1 64.30 2.57 -4.91
C MET A 1 63.86 3.18 -3.59
N ALA A 2 64.61 2.76 -2.55
CA ALA A 2 64.84 3.33 -1.22
C ALA A 2 63.56 3.51 -0.33
N ASP A 3 63.37 2.73 0.67
CA ASP A 3 64.14 2.21 1.83
C ASP A 3 64.24 3.24 2.97
N SER A 4 63.94 2.76 4.13
CA SER A 4 64.43 3.05 5.47
C SER A 4 63.37 3.67 6.43
N ARG A 5 63.28 3.31 7.65
CA ARG A 5 63.89 2.41 8.66
C ARG A 5 63.17 2.71 9.96
N PHE A 6 62.79 1.70 10.70
CA PHE A 6 62.36 1.73 12.08
C PHE A 6 63.47 2.13 13.04
N THR A 7 63.13 2.87 14.11
CA THR A 7 63.88 2.86 15.35
C THR A 7 62.92 2.92 16.57
N PRO A 8 63.12 2.06 17.61
CA PRO A 8 62.29 2.03 18.80
C PRO A 8 62.91 2.88 19.93
N CYS A 9 62.05 3.58 20.68
CA CYS A 9 62.46 4.23 21.94
C CYS A 9 61.98 3.46 23.15
N CYS A 10 62.92 3.23 24.05
CA CYS A 10 62.78 2.49 25.33
C CYS A 10 61.94 3.24 26.35
N PHE A 11 61.11 2.51 27.08
CA PHE A 11 60.50 2.94 28.32
C PHE A 11 61.32 2.51 29.52
N THR A 12 61.59 3.42 30.45
CA THR A 12 62.05 3.16 31.80
C THR A 12 60.92 3.52 32.81
N PRO A 13 60.70 2.72 33.86
CA PRO A 13 59.61 2.97 34.81
C PRO A 13 60.11 3.82 36.01
N ALA A 14 59.30 4.81 36.37
CA ALA A 14 59.46 5.58 37.63
C ALA A 14 58.46 5.10 38.68
N THR A 15 58.98 4.79 39.86
CA THR A 15 58.26 4.35 41.07
C THR A 15 57.57 5.58 41.76
N PRO A 16 56.43 5.39 42.41
CA PRO A 16 55.69 6.50 43.05
C PRO A 16 56.06 6.68 44.53
N ALA A 17 56.17 7.94 44.91
CA ALA A 17 56.28 8.37 46.33
C ALA A 17 54.89 8.42 46.98
N LEU A 18 54.80 7.84 48.19
CA LEU A 18 53.66 7.91 49.10
C LEU A 18 53.51 9.34 49.68
N SER A 19 52.32 9.91 49.62
CA SER A 19 51.91 10.99 50.53
C SER A 19 50.44 10.91 50.90
N SER A 20 50.27 10.72 52.21
CA SER A 20 49.19 11.10 53.16
C SER A 20 47.73 11.12 52.74
N ARG A 21 46.99 10.25 53.42
CA ARG A 21 45.55 10.23 53.61
C ARG A 21 44.94 11.57 54.00
N ARG A 22 43.90 11.99 53.25
CA ARG A 22 42.80 12.80 53.78
C ARG A 22 41.49 12.05 53.55
N SER A 23 40.81 11.71 54.64
CA SER A 23 39.50 11.12 54.71
C SER A 23 38.42 12.12 54.23
N THR A 24 37.80 11.87 53.10
CA THR A 24 36.57 12.55 52.67
C THR A 24 35.34 11.75 53.13
N PRO A 25 34.32 12.38 53.67
CA PRO A 25 33.23 11.69 54.32
C PRO A 25 32.31 10.98 53.32
N LEU A 26 31.98 9.72 53.59
CA LEU A 26 31.11 8.79 52.86
C LEU A 26 29.67 9.33 52.58
N LYS A 27 29.31 10.48 53.14
CA LYS A 27 27.95 11.09 52.98
C LYS A 27 27.72 11.85 51.67
N ALA A 28 28.77 12.26 50.96
CA ALA A 28 28.62 12.98 49.69
C ALA A 28 28.40 12.05 48.46
N LEU A 29 28.84 10.78 48.55
CA LEU A 29 28.63 9.83 47.44
C LEU A 29 27.21 9.25 47.43
N ALA A 30 26.53 9.16 48.55
CA ALA A 30 25.17 8.66 48.64
C ALA A 30 24.13 9.67 48.07
N ALA A 31 24.40 10.97 48.18
CA ALA A 31 23.53 12.01 47.65
C ALA A 31 23.62 12.18 46.12
N ALA A 32 24.80 11.89 45.54
CA ALA A 32 24.97 11.94 44.06
C ALA A 32 24.36 10.73 43.35
N LEU A 33 24.32 9.55 43.99
CA LEU A 33 23.67 8.35 43.48
C LEU A 33 22.14 8.41 43.57
N LEU A 34 21.56 9.11 44.54
CA LEU A 34 20.11 9.35 44.60
C LEU A 34 19.62 10.41 43.63
N ALA A 35 20.45 11.40 43.24
CA ALA A 35 20.10 12.42 42.24
C ALA A 35 20.15 11.86 40.80
N CYS A 36 20.98 10.87 40.50
CA CYS A 36 20.99 10.20 39.17
C CYS A 36 19.85 9.18 39.00
N ALA A 37 19.25 8.68 40.09
CA ALA A 37 18.12 7.75 40.01
C ALA A 37 16.77 8.46 39.74
N ALA A 38 16.70 9.80 39.87
CA ALA A 38 15.48 10.57 39.60
C ALA A 38 15.25 10.92 38.13
N PHE A 39 16.19 10.61 37.22
CA PHE A 39 16.01 10.72 35.74
C PHE A 39 15.73 9.38 35.08
N ALA A 40 15.55 8.32 35.87
CA ALA A 40 15.17 7.02 35.35
C ALA A 40 13.65 6.93 35.21
N THR A 41 13.24 6.83 33.95
CA THR A 41 11.96 6.30 33.52
C THR A 41 10.72 7.07 33.99
N GLN A 42 10.34 8.07 33.22
CA GLN A 42 8.91 8.23 33.01
C GLN A 42 8.44 6.92 32.37
N PRO A 43 7.57 6.13 33.01
CA PRO A 43 6.90 5.07 32.29
C PRO A 43 6.20 5.74 31.11
N ALA A 44 6.45 5.26 29.89
CA ALA A 44 5.64 5.63 28.75
C ALA A 44 4.20 5.33 29.15
N LEU A 45 3.44 6.35 29.53
CA LEU A 45 2.02 6.24 29.87
C LEU A 45 1.31 5.99 28.56
N ALA A 46 1.11 4.72 28.26
CA ALA A 46 0.60 4.23 27.01
C ALA A 46 -0.89 4.52 26.85
N GLY A 47 -1.26 5.04 25.70
CA GLY A 47 -2.50 4.76 25.04
C GLY A 47 -3.75 5.34 25.71
N LYS A 48 -4.56 4.45 26.22
CA LYS A 48 -5.90 4.74 26.76
C LYS A 48 -5.96 5.81 27.86
N LYS A 49 -4.92 5.91 28.70
CA LYS A 49 -4.91 6.85 29.84
C LYS A 49 -4.80 8.32 29.46
N ASP A 50 -4.15 8.62 28.34
CA ASP A 50 -3.95 9.98 27.84
C ASP A 50 -4.71 10.25 26.53
N ASP A 51 -5.65 9.34 26.19
CA ASP A 51 -6.46 9.37 24.95
C ASP A 51 -5.61 9.53 23.69
N THR A 52 -4.41 8.93 23.67
CA THR A 52 -3.44 9.03 22.58
C THR A 52 -3.13 7.65 22.02
N LEU A 53 -3.51 7.38 20.77
CA LEU A 53 -3.09 6.20 20.02
C LEU A 53 -1.70 6.43 19.45
N ARG A 54 -0.78 5.51 19.70
CA ARG A 54 0.58 5.52 19.15
C ARG A 54 0.72 4.41 18.12
N MET A 55 1.18 4.77 16.94
CA MET A 55 1.36 3.84 15.84
C MET A 55 2.76 3.96 15.26
N ALA A 56 3.49 2.85 15.17
CA ALA A 56 4.73 2.83 14.40
C ALA A 56 4.51 2.37 12.96
N TYR A 57 5.22 3.04 12.04
CA TYR A 57 5.27 2.67 10.63
C TYR A 57 6.73 2.66 10.12
N ASP A 58 7.04 1.78 9.18
CA ASP A 58 8.42 1.54 8.73
C ASP A 58 8.99 2.61 7.76
N GLN A 59 8.15 3.51 7.28
CA GLN A 59 8.54 4.52 6.30
C GLN A 59 7.84 5.85 6.59
N ALA A 60 8.55 6.97 6.44
CA ALA A 60 7.94 8.30 6.42
C ALA A 60 7.26 8.58 5.08
N PRO A 61 6.23 9.46 5.03
CA PRO A 61 5.67 9.92 3.76
C PRO A 61 6.70 10.78 3.01
N GLU A 62 6.66 10.73 1.68
CA GLU A 62 7.45 11.61 0.81
C GLU A 62 6.99 13.08 0.97
N SER A 63 5.69 13.25 1.12
CA SER A 63 5.00 14.49 1.43
C SER A 63 3.73 14.18 2.20
N VAL A 64 3.28 15.11 3.05
CA VAL A 64 1.95 15.03 3.69
C VAL A 64 0.86 15.51 2.74
N ASP A 65 1.19 16.35 1.73
CA ASP A 65 0.25 16.67 0.65
C ASP A 65 -0.12 15.40 -0.13
N PRO A 66 -1.41 15.00 -0.16
CA PRO A 66 -1.85 13.73 -0.75
C PRO A 66 -1.50 13.55 -2.22
N TYR A 67 -1.36 14.62 -2.98
CA TYR A 67 -1.04 14.55 -4.41
C TYR A 67 0.46 14.43 -4.70
N PHE A 68 1.30 14.69 -3.70
CA PHE A 68 2.76 14.60 -3.80
C PHE A 68 3.35 13.45 -2.97
N ASN A 69 2.52 12.45 -2.68
CA ASN A 69 2.91 11.24 -1.95
C ASN A 69 2.40 9.99 -2.63
N ASN A 70 3.26 8.98 -2.76
CA ASN A 70 2.91 7.68 -3.34
C ASN A 70 3.15 6.50 -2.37
N VAL A 71 3.46 6.77 -1.09
CA VAL A 71 3.67 5.74 -0.08
C VAL A 71 2.45 5.56 0.82
N ARG A 72 2.24 4.34 1.30
CA ARG A 72 1.04 3.93 2.05
C ARG A 72 0.74 4.80 3.26
N ILE A 73 1.76 5.16 4.05
CA ILE A 73 1.53 5.96 5.25
C ILE A 73 0.99 7.36 4.94
N GLY A 74 1.46 7.99 3.87
CA GLY A 74 0.91 9.27 3.44
C GLY A 74 -0.54 9.16 3.00
N VAL A 75 -0.95 8.04 2.39
CA VAL A 75 -2.35 7.77 2.03
C VAL A 75 -3.20 7.56 3.29
N ILE A 76 -2.69 6.86 4.31
CA ILE A 76 -3.37 6.71 5.61
C ILE A 76 -3.57 8.07 6.28
N ILE A 77 -2.53 8.91 6.31
CA ILE A 77 -2.62 10.27 6.85
C ILE A 77 -3.66 11.09 6.06
N ALA A 78 -3.58 11.06 4.73
CA ALA A 78 -4.52 11.78 3.85
C ALA A 78 -5.98 11.40 4.10
N ALA A 79 -6.29 10.11 4.23
CA ALA A 79 -7.65 9.63 4.47
C ALA A 79 -8.24 10.13 5.80
N ASN A 80 -7.39 10.40 6.81
CA ASN A 80 -7.81 10.89 8.12
C ASN A 80 -7.87 12.44 8.20
N VAL A 81 -7.08 13.15 7.37
CA VAL A 81 -6.92 14.61 7.45
C VAL A 81 -7.73 15.34 6.39
N TRP A 82 -7.99 14.74 5.23
CA TRP A 82 -8.78 15.32 4.13
C TRP A 82 -10.04 14.53 3.85
N ASP A 83 -10.99 15.22 3.24
CA ASP A 83 -12.18 14.59 2.66
C ASP A 83 -12.16 14.70 1.13
N THR A 84 -12.91 13.80 0.51
CA THR A 84 -13.15 13.67 -0.91
C THR A 84 -14.59 14.04 -1.23
N LEU A 85 -14.99 14.15 -2.50
CA LEU A 85 -16.38 14.43 -2.86
C LEU A 85 -17.31 13.31 -2.43
N LEU A 86 -16.90 12.07 -2.61
CA LEU A 86 -17.64 10.86 -2.27
C LEU A 86 -16.92 10.06 -1.19
N TYR A 87 -17.61 9.14 -0.57
CA TYR A 87 -17.10 8.13 0.34
C TYR A 87 -17.50 6.76 -0.16
N ARG A 88 -16.55 5.83 -0.25
CA ARG A 88 -16.84 4.42 -0.47
C ARG A 88 -16.87 3.70 0.86
N ASP A 89 -17.98 3.09 1.18
CA ASP A 89 -18.09 2.23 2.35
C ASP A 89 -17.15 1.02 2.19
N PRO A 90 -16.19 0.80 3.11
CA PRO A 90 -15.17 -0.24 2.93
C PRO A 90 -15.69 -1.67 3.12
N VAL A 91 -16.95 -1.83 3.57
CA VAL A 91 -17.60 -3.14 3.78
C VAL A 91 -18.55 -3.47 2.66
N THR A 92 -19.46 -2.52 2.33
CA THR A 92 -20.52 -2.72 1.31
C THR A 92 -20.07 -2.32 -0.09
N ASN A 93 -18.97 -1.54 -0.22
CA ASN A 93 -18.50 -0.90 -1.44
C ASN A 93 -19.50 0.11 -2.05
N GLU A 94 -20.53 0.51 -1.32
CA GLU A 94 -21.47 1.53 -1.75
C GLU A 94 -20.85 2.92 -1.68
N TYR A 95 -21.17 3.76 -2.66
CA TYR A 95 -20.78 5.17 -2.66
C TYR A 95 -21.81 6.01 -1.92
N LYS A 96 -21.35 6.85 -0.99
CA LYS A 96 -22.12 7.83 -0.24
C LYS A 96 -21.58 9.23 -0.49
N GLY A 97 -22.41 10.24 -0.34
CA GLY A 97 -21.93 11.63 -0.41
C GLY A 97 -21.03 11.95 0.80
N GLN A 98 -19.87 12.58 0.53
CA GLN A 98 -18.95 13.10 1.56
C GLN A 98 -18.98 14.62 1.56
N LEU A 99 -18.11 15.30 0.82
CA LEU A 99 -18.20 16.75 0.59
C LEU A 99 -19.31 17.10 -0.41
N ALA A 100 -19.69 16.19 -1.30
CA ALA A 100 -20.93 16.30 -2.08
C ALA A 100 -22.11 15.67 -1.31
N LYS A 101 -23.27 16.30 -1.32
CA LYS A 101 -24.53 15.73 -0.81
C LYS A 101 -25.08 14.66 -1.75
N SER A 102 -25.00 14.95 -3.06
CA SER A 102 -25.49 14.09 -4.12
C SER A 102 -24.70 14.32 -5.42
N TRP A 103 -24.86 13.43 -6.36
CA TRP A 103 -24.28 13.54 -7.71
C TRP A 103 -25.22 12.95 -8.75
N LYS A 104 -25.03 13.40 -9.97
CA LYS A 104 -25.80 12.94 -11.14
C LYS A 104 -24.86 12.72 -12.32
N GLN A 105 -24.93 11.55 -12.97
CA GLN A 105 -24.39 11.36 -14.30
C GLN A 105 -25.27 12.10 -15.30
N VAL A 106 -24.72 13.04 -16.06
CA VAL A 106 -25.46 13.85 -17.05
C VAL A 106 -25.39 13.18 -18.42
N ASP A 107 -24.17 12.75 -18.78
CA ASP A 107 -23.87 11.97 -19.97
C ASP A 107 -22.63 11.09 -19.71
N ASP A 108 -22.10 10.39 -20.70
CA ASP A 108 -20.99 9.43 -20.53
C ASP A 108 -19.71 10.06 -19.99
N LYS A 109 -19.55 11.38 -20.14
CA LYS A 109 -18.34 12.11 -19.72
C LYS A 109 -18.59 13.15 -18.63
N THR A 110 -19.84 13.42 -18.27
CA THR A 110 -20.19 14.58 -17.43
C THR A 110 -20.92 14.15 -16.18
N MET A 111 -20.41 14.59 -15.02
CA MET A 111 -21.03 14.44 -13.72
C MET A 111 -21.28 15.82 -13.09
N GLU A 112 -22.42 16.00 -12.44
CA GLU A 112 -22.72 17.16 -11.60
C GLU A 112 -22.79 16.74 -10.13
N PHE A 113 -22.27 17.61 -9.25
CA PHE A 113 -22.24 17.41 -7.82
C PHE A 113 -22.89 18.58 -7.09
N GLU A 114 -23.84 18.27 -6.20
CA GLU A 114 -24.36 19.21 -5.22
C GLU A 114 -23.49 19.13 -3.96
N LEU A 115 -22.87 20.23 -3.56
CA LEU A 115 -21.90 20.27 -2.47
C LEU A 115 -22.57 20.51 -1.12
N ARG A 116 -21.93 20.09 -0.03
CA ARG A 116 -22.37 20.40 1.34
C ARG A 116 -22.07 21.85 1.66
N GLU A 117 -23.01 22.46 2.39
CA GLU A 117 -22.89 23.80 2.93
C GLU A 117 -22.37 23.75 4.36
N GLY A 118 -21.71 24.81 4.81
CA GLY A 118 -21.25 24.96 6.19
C GLY A 118 -20.05 24.11 6.60
N VAL A 119 -19.46 23.32 5.70
CA VAL A 119 -18.22 22.60 5.96
C VAL A 119 -17.06 23.59 6.00
N LYS A 120 -16.13 23.42 6.96
CA LYS A 120 -14.93 24.24 7.11
C LYS A 120 -13.69 23.38 7.07
N PHE A 121 -12.65 23.91 6.47
CA PHE A 121 -11.31 23.38 6.60
C PHE A 121 -10.72 23.66 8.00
N HIS A 122 -9.64 22.96 8.36
CA HIS A 122 -9.00 23.06 9.67
C HIS A 122 -8.48 24.48 10.02
N ASN A 123 -8.24 25.31 9.01
CA ASN A 123 -7.86 26.73 9.17
C ASN A 123 -9.04 27.69 9.24
N GLY A 124 -10.28 27.18 9.19
CA GLY A 124 -11.52 27.97 9.22
C GLY A 124 -12.01 28.45 7.85
N GLU A 125 -11.26 28.20 6.75
CA GLU A 125 -11.73 28.51 5.39
C GLU A 125 -13.00 27.70 5.06
N GLU A 126 -13.98 28.35 4.45
CA GLU A 126 -15.24 27.71 4.04
C GLU A 126 -14.99 26.81 2.83
N PHE A 127 -15.57 25.59 2.85
CA PHE A 127 -15.59 24.71 1.70
C PHE A 127 -16.75 25.12 0.77
N ASP A 128 -16.44 25.29 -0.51
CA ASP A 128 -17.41 25.57 -1.57
C ASP A 128 -16.92 25.07 -2.93
N ALA A 129 -17.61 25.47 -4.02
CA ALA A 129 -17.26 25.08 -5.38
C ALA A 129 -15.86 25.54 -5.80
N ASP A 130 -15.37 26.68 -5.29
CA ASP A 130 -14.04 27.18 -5.64
C ASP A 130 -12.93 26.24 -5.15
N SER A 131 -13.13 25.61 -3.98
CA SER A 131 -12.22 24.57 -3.46
C SER A 131 -12.12 23.37 -4.36
N VAL A 132 -13.25 22.89 -4.87
CA VAL A 132 -13.32 21.72 -5.78
C VAL A 132 -12.72 22.05 -7.14
N VAL A 133 -13.15 23.15 -7.75
CA VAL A 133 -12.71 23.62 -9.07
C VAL A 133 -11.20 23.84 -9.08
N TYR A 134 -10.71 24.57 -8.08
CA TYR A 134 -9.27 24.84 -7.98
C TYR A 134 -8.47 23.54 -7.80
N THR A 135 -8.82 22.73 -6.81
CA THR A 135 -8.07 21.52 -6.49
C THR A 135 -7.97 20.58 -7.68
N LEU A 136 -9.12 20.17 -8.24
CA LEU A 136 -9.15 19.14 -9.26
C LEU A 136 -8.53 19.60 -10.57
N ASN A 137 -8.75 20.87 -10.99
CA ASN A 137 -8.08 21.42 -12.19
C ASN A 137 -6.56 21.55 -11.97
N TYR A 138 -6.12 22.00 -10.77
CA TYR A 138 -4.71 22.12 -10.46
C TYR A 138 -3.99 20.78 -10.56
N VAL A 139 -4.52 19.74 -9.91
CA VAL A 139 -3.85 18.42 -9.88
C VAL A 139 -3.98 17.65 -11.19
N ALA A 140 -5.02 17.93 -12.00
CA ALA A 140 -5.18 17.34 -13.31
C ALA A 140 -4.22 17.92 -14.36
N ASP A 141 -3.72 19.15 -14.17
CA ASP A 141 -2.73 19.75 -15.07
C ASP A 141 -1.35 19.12 -14.85
N PRO A 142 -0.77 18.42 -15.85
CA PRO A 142 0.53 17.78 -15.74
C PRO A 142 1.69 18.75 -15.49
N LYS A 143 1.52 20.06 -15.75
CA LYS A 143 2.52 21.08 -15.44
C LYS A 143 2.78 21.20 -13.94
N ASN A 144 1.82 20.87 -13.09
CA ASN A 144 1.95 20.90 -11.64
C ASN A 144 2.68 19.69 -11.06
N LYS A 145 3.01 18.69 -11.91
CA LYS A 145 3.85 17.53 -11.56
C LYS A 145 3.40 16.78 -10.32
N ALA A 146 2.08 16.62 -10.15
CA ALA A 146 1.55 15.77 -9.09
C ALA A 146 2.14 14.36 -9.20
N VAL A 147 2.66 13.81 -8.12
CA VAL A 147 3.26 12.46 -8.08
C VAL A 147 2.19 11.39 -8.41
N THR A 148 0.95 11.65 -8.01
CA THR A 148 -0.21 10.79 -8.25
C THR A 148 -1.01 11.19 -9.49
N GLN A 149 -0.36 11.73 -10.51
CA GLN A 149 -0.99 12.23 -11.74
C GLN A 149 -1.93 11.22 -12.40
N GLN A 150 -1.59 9.92 -12.37
CA GLN A 150 -2.43 8.85 -12.93
C GLN A 150 -3.82 8.78 -12.27
N ASN A 151 -3.96 9.21 -11.02
CA ASN A 151 -5.24 9.17 -10.29
C ASN A 151 -6.21 10.28 -10.71
N VAL A 152 -5.74 11.31 -11.43
CA VAL A 152 -6.51 12.49 -11.81
C VAL A 152 -6.40 12.84 -13.30
N SER A 153 -5.56 12.15 -14.05
CA SER A 153 -5.29 12.41 -15.48
C SER A 153 -6.51 12.20 -16.40
N TRP A 154 -7.53 11.49 -15.92
CA TRP A 154 -8.80 11.26 -16.61
C TRP A 154 -9.73 12.48 -16.58
N ILE A 155 -9.51 13.45 -15.67
CA ILE A 155 -10.25 14.70 -15.57
C ILE A 155 -9.84 15.60 -16.74
N ASP A 156 -10.82 16.11 -17.49
CA ASP A 156 -10.63 17.14 -18.49
C ASP A 156 -10.71 18.52 -17.83
N LYS A 157 -11.84 18.81 -17.17
CA LYS A 157 -12.06 20.05 -16.44
C LYS A 157 -13.13 19.91 -15.36
N VAL A 158 -13.07 20.83 -14.39
CA VAL A 158 -14.14 21.05 -13.41
C VAL A 158 -14.57 22.51 -13.46
N GLU A 159 -15.88 22.74 -13.55
CA GLU A 159 -16.47 24.06 -13.70
C GLU A 159 -17.44 24.35 -12.55
N LYS A 160 -17.40 25.58 -12.04
CA LYS A 160 -18.37 26.08 -11.09
C LYS A 160 -19.69 26.38 -11.79
N ILE A 161 -20.80 25.79 -11.33
CA ILE A 161 -22.17 26.13 -11.77
C ILE A 161 -22.74 27.21 -10.85
N ASP A 162 -22.60 27.00 -9.53
CA ASP A 162 -22.90 28.00 -8.49
C ASP A 162 -22.04 27.80 -7.25
N LYS A 163 -22.31 28.50 -6.15
CA LYS A 163 -21.49 28.42 -4.93
C LYS A 163 -21.34 27.00 -4.39
N TYR A 164 -22.35 26.15 -4.55
CA TYR A 164 -22.37 24.79 -4.02
C TYR A 164 -22.71 23.75 -5.08
N LYS A 165 -22.40 24.06 -6.35
CA LYS A 165 -22.60 23.12 -7.44
C LYS A 165 -21.46 23.18 -8.42
N VAL A 166 -20.94 22.00 -8.81
CA VAL A 166 -19.86 21.85 -9.79
C VAL A 166 -20.23 20.83 -10.85
N ARG A 167 -19.63 21.01 -12.02
CA ARG A 167 -19.65 20.05 -13.12
C ARG A 167 -18.23 19.57 -13.40
N LEU A 168 -18.07 18.23 -13.42
CA LEU A 168 -16.83 17.56 -13.77
C LEU A 168 -17.01 16.91 -15.14
N THR A 169 -16.08 17.18 -16.06
CA THR A 169 -16.01 16.55 -17.37
C THR A 169 -14.77 15.68 -17.44
N THR A 170 -14.89 14.49 -18.02
CA THR A 170 -13.79 13.54 -18.24
C THR A 170 -13.33 13.58 -19.70
N LYS A 171 -12.05 13.29 -19.97
CA LYS A 171 -11.48 13.26 -21.33
C LYS A 171 -12.13 12.21 -22.22
N GLU A 172 -12.36 11.02 -21.64
CA GLU A 172 -13.08 9.91 -22.25
C GLU A 172 -14.11 9.41 -21.23
N PRO A 173 -15.14 8.63 -21.61
CA PRO A 173 -16.01 7.96 -20.64
C PRO A 173 -15.16 7.22 -19.60
N PHE A 174 -15.40 7.49 -18.33
CA PHE A 174 -14.58 6.96 -17.24
C PHE A 174 -15.44 6.43 -16.07
N PRO A 175 -15.91 5.17 -16.16
CA PRO A 175 -16.78 4.58 -15.15
C PRO A 175 -16.13 4.46 -13.77
N GLY A 176 -14.80 4.45 -13.69
CA GLY A 176 -14.02 4.47 -12.46
C GLY A 176 -14.04 5.79 -11.68
N ALA A 177 -14.58 6.88 -12.23
CA ALA A 177 -14.52 8.22 -11.63
C ALA A 177 -14.95 8.27 -10.17
N LYS A 178 -16.06 7.59 -9.82
CA LYS A 178 -16.57 7.55 -8.43
C LYS A 178 -15.57 6.93 -7.46
N GLU A 179 -14.82 5.95 -7.90
CA GLU A 179 -13.81 5.29 -7.08
C GLU A 179 -12.68 6.27 -6.73
N TYR A 180 -12.14 6.99 -7.72
CA TYR A 180 -11.10 7.98 -7.47
C TYR A 180 -11.60 9.17 -6.66
N LEU A 181 -12.84 9.64 -6.92
CA LEU A 181 -13.50 10.72 -6.17
C LEU A 181 -13.90 10.33 -4.74
N SER A 182 -13.79 9.07 -4.38
CA SER A 182 -14.06 8.58 -3.03
C SER A 182 -12.81 8.16 -2.24
N THR A 183 -11.65 8.08 -2.90
CA THR A 183 -10.43 7.52 -2.29
C THR A 183 -9.22 8.44 -2.40
N THR A 184 -8.91 8.93 -3.60
CA THR A 184 -7.63 9.60 -3.88
C THR A 184 -7.75 11.10 -4.22
N ALA A 185 -8.95 11.58 -4.57
CA ALA A 185 -9.19 12.96 -4.98
C ALA A 185 -9.57 13.85 -3.77
N ALA A 186 -8.63 14.03 -2.84
CA ALA A 186 -8.78 14.88 -1.66
C ALA A 186 -8.95 16.37 -2.04
N ILE A 187 -9.85 17.08 -1.37
CA ILE A 187 -10.10 18.50 -1.68
C ILE A 187 -9.31 19.41 -0.74
N HIS A 188 -8.60 20.37 -1.33
CA HIS A 188 -7.82 21.39 -0.62
C HIS A 188 -8.58 22.70 -0.41
N PRO A 189 -8.24 23.48 0.64
CA PRO A 189 -8.70 24.86 0.80
C PRO A 189 -8.05 25.73 -0.28
N ALA A 190 -8.87 26.25 -1.21
CA ALA A 190 -8.36 26.88 -2.44
C ALA A 190 -7.48 28.09 -2.17
N LYS A 191 -7.90 29.01 -1.29
CA LYS A 191 -7.14 30.24 -0.99
C LYS A 191 -5.82 29.92 -0.33
N TYR A 192 -5.86 29.07 0.70
CA TYR A 192 -4.65 28.64 1.40
C TYR A 192 -3.67 27.94 0.44
N TYR A 193 -4.16 27.00 -0.37
CA TYR A 193 -3.28 26.26 -1.27
C TYR A 193 -2.69 27.12 -2.38
N GLN A 194 -3.44 28.11 -2.89
CA GLN A 194 -2.92 29.11 -3.83
C GLN A 194 -1.76 29.93 -3.24
N GLU A 195 -1.85 30.25 -1.94
CA GLU A 195 -0.83 31.03 -1.25
C GLU A 195 0.44 30.20 -0.98
N VAL A 196 0.28 28.97 -0.47
CA VAL A 196 1.40 28.19 0.07
C VAL A 196 1.95 27.12 -0.90
N GLY A 197 1.14 26.65 -1.82
CA GLY A 197 1.46 25.57 -2.75
C GLY A 197 1.76 24.23 -2.08
N PRO A 198 2.26 23.23 -2.84
CA PRO A 198 2.54 21.89 -2.31
C PRO A 198 3.55 21.88 -1.15
N LYS A 199 4.57 22.71 -1.22
CA LYS A 199 5.60 22.80 -0.17
C LYS A 199 5.04 23.34 1.14
N GLY A 200 4.20 24.37 1.07
CA GLY A 200 3.55 24.94 2.25
C GLY A 200 2.51 23.99 2.82
N MET A 201 1.72 23.32 1.98
CA MET A 201 0.78 22.28 2.39
C MET A 201 1.49 21.10 3.08
N ASN A 202 2.67 20.70 2.61
CA ASN A 202 3.48 19.70 3.29
C ASN A 202 4.00 20.17 4.65
N ALA A 203 4.40 21.43 4.77
CA ALA A 203 4.93 21.99 6.01
C ALA A 203 3.85 22.23 7.07
N LYS A 204 2.67 22.69 6.66
CA LYS A 204 1.51 22.95 7.51
C LYS A 204 0.25 22.42 6.85
N PRO A 205 -0.05 21.13 7.01
CA PRO A 205 -1.17 20.47 6.35
C PRO A 205 -2.52 21.02 6.85
N VAL A 206 -3.40 21.35 5.91
CA VAL A 206 -4.77 21.83 6.16
C VAL A 206 -5.74 21.01 5.33
N GLY A 207 -6.59 20.25 5.99
CA GLY A 207 -7.67 19.47 5.39
C GLY A 207 -9.03 19.83 5.95
N SER A 208 -10.03 18.99 5.68
CA SER A 208 -11.40 19.09 6.21
C SER A 208 -11.79 17.87 7.05
N GLY A 209 -10.90 16.90 7.18
CA GLY A 209 -11.18 15.58 7.72
C GLY A 209 -11.40 15.51 9.23
N PRO A 210 -11.67 14.29 9.73
CA PRO A 210 -11.96 14.05 11.16
C PRO A 210 -10.77 14.29 12.09
N TYR A 211 -9.56 14.32 11.58
CA TYR A 211 -8.34 14.67 12.30
C TYR A 211 -7.61 15.82 11.63
N LYS A 212 -6.96 16.67 12.42
CA LYS A 212 -6.07 17.76 11.97
C LYS A 212 -4.64 17.51 12.40
N VAL A 213 -3.67 17.89 11.58
CA VAL A 213 -2.25 17.83 11.93
C VAL A 213 -1.91 18.97 12.88
N VAL A 214 -1.33 18.64 14.04
CA VAL A 214 -0.90 19.63 15.05
C VAL A 214 0.62 19.69 15.20
N ASP A 215 1.34 18.62 14.85
CA ASP A 215 2.80 18.60 14.79
C ASP A 215 3.24 17.68 13.65
N TYR A 216 4.26 18.10 12.90
CA TYR A 216 4.89 17.27 11.88
C TYR A 216 6.40 17.45 11.91
N GLN A 217 7.10 16.40 12.22
CA GLN A 217 8.56 16.31 12.21
C GLN A 217 8.99 15.39 11.07
N PRO A 218 9.40 15.94 9.91
CA PRO A 218 9.74 15.14 8.73
C PRO A 218 10.73 14.02 9.05
N GLY A 219 10.42 12.82 8.61
CA GLY A 219 11.23 11.61 8.84
C GLY A 219 11.16 11.03 10.26
N LYS A 220 10.47 11.69 11.20
CA LYS A 220 10.39 11.23 12.60
C LYS A 220 8.97 10.87 13.02
N SER A 221 8.05 11.83 12.97
CA SER A 221 6.68 11.61 13.44
C SER A 221 5.69 12.64 12.92
N ILE A 222 4.40 12.29 12.99
CA ILE A 222 3.30 13.21 12.80
C ILE A 222 2.27 13.02 13.92
N THR A 223 1.74 14.11 14.44
CA THR A 223 0.70 14.12 15.48
C THR A 223 -0.59 14.66 14.91
N LEU A 224 -1.64 13.87 15.05
CA LEU A 224 -2.98 14.23 14.65
C LEU A 224 -3.84 14.44 15.91
N GLU A 225 -4.69 15.45 15.87
CA GLU A 225 -5.70 15.71 16.91
C GLU A 225 -7.10 15.61 16.33
N ARG A 226 -8.04 15.10 17.11
CA ARG A 226 -9.47 15.05 16.74
C ARG A 226 -9.96 16.44 16.33
N ASN A 227 -10.61 16.54 15.19
CA ASN A 227 -11.31 17.74 14.76
C ASN A 227 -12.68 17.80 15.45
N ALA A 228 -12.79 18.63 16.51
CA ALA A 228 -14.04 18.77 17.27
C ALA A 228 -15.18 19.39 16.43
N ASP A 229 -14.83 20.16 15.38
CA ASP A 229 -15.79 20.82 14.49
C ASP A 229 -16.09 19.99 13.23
N TYR A 230 -15.70 18.72 13.22
CA TYR A 230 -15.97 17.84 12.07
C TYR A 230 -17.47 17.71 11.82
N PHE A 231 -17.90 17.90 10.57
CA PHE A 231 -19.33 17.93 10.24
C PHE A 231 -20.02 16.58 10.52
N LYS A 232 -21.19 16.66 11.20
CA LYS A 232 -21.88 15.50 11.78
C LYS A 232 -22.50 14.55 10.73
N ASP A 233 -22.85 15.09 9.57
CA ASP A 233 -23.49 14.33 8.47
C ASP A 233 -22.47 13.59 7.59
N SER A 234 -21.21 13.54 8.00
CA SER A 234 -20.19 12.78 7.30
C SER A 234 -20.46 11.27 7.39
N PRO A 235 -20.29 10.50 6.30
CA PRO A 235 -20.28 9.04 6.37
C PRO A 235 -19.08 8.47 7.14
N LYS A 236 -18.00 9.26 7.35
CA LYS A 236 -16.95 8.93 8.32
C LYS A 236 -17.51 9.18 9.73
N ALA A 237 -17.27 8.26 10.64
CA ALA A 237 -17.71 8.42 12.03
C ALA A 237 -17.00 9.61 12.72
N GLN A 238 -17.65 10.15 13.76
CA GLN A 238 -16.98 11.11 14.64
C GLN A 238 -15.84 10.41 15.41
N PRO A 239 -14.60 10.96 15.39
CA PRO A 239 -13.47 10.31 16.03
C PRO A 239 -13.65 10.14 17.54
N LYS A 240 -13.34 8.96 18.06
CA LYS A 240 -13.44 8.64 19.50
C LYS A 240 -12.11 8.82 20.22
N ILE A 241 -10.98 8.60 19.53
CA ILE A 241 -9.63 8.79 20.06
C ILE A 241 -9.25 10.25 19.87
N GLY A 242 -8.77 10.89 20.94
CA GLY A 242 -8.46 12.33 20.94
C GLY A 242 -7.21 12.69 20.17
N LYS A 243 -6.18 11.86 20.25
CA LYS A 243 -4.87 12.12 19.63
C LYS A 243 -4.32 10.85 18.98
N VAL A 244 -3.63 11.02 17.85
CA VAL A 244 -2.88 9.94 17.19
C VAL A 244 -1.45 10.42 16.94
N VAL A 245 -0.47 9.67 17.38
CA VAL A 245 0.95 9.90 17.09
C VAL A 245 1.45 8.77 16.20
N ILE A 246 1.90 9.10 15.00
CA ILE A 246 2.51 8.14 14.08
C ILE A 246 4.02 8.38 14.09
N ARG A 247 4.79 7.39 14.55
CA ARG A 247 6.25 7.41 14.55
C ARG A 247 6.79 6.63 13.35
N PHE A 248 7.76 7.20 12.66
CA PHE A 248 8.40 6.53 11.52
C PHE A 248 9.63 5.79 12.00
N ILE A 249 9.48 4.49 12.22
CA ILE A 249 10.53 3.60 12.75
C ILE A 249 10.86 2.55 11.68
N PRO A 250 11.94 2.72 10.87
CA PRO A 250 12.25 1.80 9.79
C PRO A 250 12.58 0.38 10.23
N ASP A 251 13.19 0.23 11.40
CA ASP A 251 13.60 -1.07 11.91
C ASP A 251 12.43 -1.84 12.53
N ARG A 252 12.13 -3.01 12.00
CA ARG A 252 11.02 -3.86 12.44
C ARG A 252 11.19 -4.38 13.86
N GLN A 253 12.41 -4.71 14.26
CA GLN A 253 12.68 -5.23 15.61
C GLN A 253 12.42 -4.14 16.64
N THR A 254 12.78 -2.90 16.33
CA THR A 254 12.46 -1.73 17.16
C THR A 254 10.95 -1.53 17.28
N GLN A 255 10.19 -1.61 16.18
CA GLN A 255 8.71 -1.52 16.23
C GLN A 255 8.11 -2.60 17.16
N MET A 256 8.61 -3.83 17.05
CA MET A 256 8.16 -4.95 17.89
C MET A 256 8.52 -4.73 19.36
N ALA A 257 9.73 -4.26 19.66
CA ALA A 257 10.15 -3.93 21.03
C ALA A 257 9.28 -2.81 21.63
N GLU A 258 8.96 -1.78 20.85
CA GLU A 258 8.10 -0.66 21.26
C GLU A 258 6.67 -1.12 21.58
N VAL A 259 6.06 -1.99 20.76
CA VAL A 259 4.70 -2.50 21.08
C VAL A 259 4.70 -3.43 22.28
N ILE A 260 5.75 -4.21 22.48
CA ILE A 260 5.90 -5.09 23.67
C ILE A 260 6.02 -4.25 24.95
N SER A 261 6.82 -3.19 24.92
CA SER A 261 7.05 -2.30 26.07
C SER A 261 5.92 -1.33 26.35
N GLY A 262 4.93 -1.21 25.43
CA GLY A 262 3.84 -0.25 25.50
C GLY A 262 4.21 1.16 25.04
N GLY A 263 5.31 1.33 24.30
CA GLY A 263 5.68 2.56 23.62
C GLY A 263 4.84 2.83 22.37
N GLU A 264 4.31 1.77 21.75
CA GLU A 264 3.37 1.82 20.65
C GLU A 264 2.13 0.97 20.93
N ASP A 265 0.98 1.40 20.41
CA ASP A 265 -0.31 0.72 20.56
C ASP A 265 -0.68 -0.12 19.33
N LEU A 266 -0.10 0.21 18.15
CA LEU A 266 -0.41 -0.43 16.87
C LEU A 266 0.83 -0.47 15.97
N ILE A 267 1.11 -1.64 15.41
CA ILE A 267 2.04 -1.82 14.29
C ILE A 267 1.35 -2.60 13.17
N MET A 268 1.74 -2.35 11.92
CA MET A 268 1.14 -3.00 10.76
C MET A 268 2.18 -3.66 9.85
N SER A 269 1.70 -4.49 8.92
CA SER A 269 2.54 -5.25 7.97
C SER A 269 3.57 -6.15 8.67
N VAL A 270 3.20 -6.71 9.81
CA VAL A 270 4.05 -7.63 10.59
C VAL A 270 4.09 -8.98 9.87
N PRO A 271 5.26 -9.64 9.73
CA PRO A 271 5.32 -11.01 9.24
C PRO A 271 4.45 -11.95 10.08
N LYS A 272 3.81 -12.93 9.43
CA LYS A 272 2.83 -13.82 10.05
C LYS A 272 3.33 -14.47 11.35
N ASP A 273 4.48 -15.11 11.31
CA ASP A 273 5.11 -15.80 12.43
C ASP A 273 5.36 -14.88 13.64
N GLN A 274 5.83 -13.67 13.35
CA GLN A 274 6.06 -12.64 14.36
C GLN A 274 4.74 -12.09 14.93
N ALA A 275 3.73 -11.90 14.08
CA ALA A 275 2.40 -11.45 14.51
C ALA A 275 1.71 -12.50 15.41
N GLU A 276 1.83 -13.79 15.08
CA GLU A 276 1.33 -14.90 15.90
C GLU A 276 2.03 -14.95 17.26
N GLN A 277 3.36 -14.81 17.27
CA GLN A 277 4.13 -14.78 18.51
C GLN A 277 3.73 -13.60 19.41
N LEU A 278 3.62 -12.39 18.85
CA LEU A 278 3.22 -11.20 19.61
C LEU A 278 1.77 -11.27 20.06
N GLY A 279 0.87 -11.76 19.21
CA GLY A 279 -0.56 -11.93 19.53
C GLY A 279 -0.82 -12.93 20.67
N GLY A 280 0.11 -13.84 20.94
CA GLY A 280 0.09 -14.73 22.09
C GLY A 280 0.42 -14.06 23.44
N MET A 281 0.92 -12.82 23.44
CA MET A 281 1.27 -12.12 24.68
C MET A 281 0.02 -11.60 25.42
N PRO A 282 0.06 -11.49 26.77
CA PRO A 282 -1.12 -11.16 27.57
C PRO A 282 -1.78 -9.82 27.23
N ASN A 283 -1.00 -8.80 26.85
CA ASN A 283 -1.44 -7.42 26.58
C ASN A 283 -1.59 -7.09 25.08
N LEU A 284 -1.21 -8.00 24.19
CA LEU A 284 -1.26 -7.81 22.75
C LEU A 284 -2.30 -8.70 22.07
N GLN A 285 -2.74 -8.30 20.90
CA GLN A 285 -3.60 -9.06 20.01
C GLN A 285 -3.04 -9.00 18.58
N MET A 286 -3.06 -10.13 17.88
CA MET A 286 -2.92 -10.16 16.44
C MET A 286 -4.28 -9.88 15.81
N VAL A 287 -4.30 -9.01 14.80
CA VAL A 287 -5.48 -8.74 13.98
C VAL A 287 -5.14 -9.01 12.52
N THR A 288 -5.94 -9.84 11.87
CA THR A 288 -5.73 -10.21 10.47
C THR A 288 -6.80 -9.59 9.60
N GLY A 289 -6.42 -9.06 8.44
CA GLY A 289 -7.31 -8.51 7.44
C GLY A 289 -7.01 -9.02 6.04
N ASN A 290 -8.07 -9.25 5.25
CA ASN A 290 -7.91 -9.46 3.81
C ASN A 290 -7.46 -8.16 3.15
N THR A 291 -6.71 -8.24 2.04
CA THR A 291 -6.29 -7.07 1.30
C THR A 291 -6.71 -7.12 -0.16
N MET A 292 -6.75 -5.96 -0.81
CA MET A 292 -6.88 -5.85 -2.28
C MET A 292 -5.52 -6.05 -2.98
N ARG A 293 -4.63 -6.83 -2.37
CA ARG A 293 -3.33 -7.17 -2.93
C ARG A 293 -3.33 -8.60 -3.43
N ILE A 294 -3.06 -8.76 -4.71
CA ILE A 294 -2.89 -10.07 -5.34
C ILE A 294 -1.43 -10.44 -5.49
N VAL A 295 -1.15 -11.73 -5.44
CA VAL A 295 0.13 -12.34 -5.81
C VAL A 295 -0.06 -13.12 -7.09
N PHE A 296 0.84 -12.95 -8.01
CA PHE A 296 0.82 -13.65 -9.29
C PHE A 296 2.22 -13.78 -9.89
N MET A 297 2.35 -14.71 -10.82
CA MET A 297 3.53 -14.77 -11.69
C MET A 297 3.11 -14.32 -13.09
N GLN A 298 3.99 -13.59 -13.78
CA GLN A 298 3.79 -13.20 -15.17
C GLN A 298 4.88 -13.83 -16.03
N MET A 299 4.50 -14.33 -17.19
CA MET A 299 5.37 -15.07 -18.11
C MET A 299 5.69 -14.24 -19.34
N ASN A 300 6.97 -14.01 -19.60
CA ASN A 300 7.41 -13.17 -20.70
C ASN A 300 7.39 -13.93 -22.03
N ILE A 301 6.50 -13.54 -22.93
CA ILE A 301 6.37 -14.12 -24.26
C ILE A 301 6.76 -13.18 -25.40
N LEU A 302 7.34 -12.01 -25.06
CA LEU A 302 7.75 -11.04 -26.07
C LEU A 302 8.84 -11.59 -26.99
N GLU A 303 8.98 -10.99 -28.17
CA GLU A 303 10.12 -11.25 -29.02
C GLU A 303 11.42 -10.86 -28.32
N GLY A 304 12.45 -11.71 -28.42
CA GLY A 304 13.71 -11.49 -27.70
C GLY A 304 13.67 -11.76 -26.20
N THR A 305 12.61 -12.42 -25.67
CA THR A 305 12.56 -12.86 -24.26
C THR A 305 13.76 -13.72 -23.90
N PRO A 306 14.33 -13.61 -22.69
CA PRO A 306 15.40 -14.49 -22.22
C PRO A 306 15.00 -15.98 -22.12
N ALA A 307 13.69 -16.28 -22.08
CA ALA A 307 13.15 -17.62 -21.99
C ALA A 307 12.18 -17.92 -23.15
N PRO A 308 12.66 -18.17 -24.38
CA PRO A 308 11.81 -18.37 -25.55
C PRO A 308 10.86 -19.56 -25.44
N GLN A 309 11.17 -20.55 -24.58
CA GLN A 309 10.27 -21.66 -24.25
C GLN A 309 8.93 -21.21 -23.66
N LEU A 310 8.85 -20.05 -23.05
CA LEU A 310 7.59 -19.48 -22.53
C LEU A 310 6.63 -19.03 -23.65
N LYS A 311 7.08 -18.91 -24.88
CA LYS A 311 6.19 -18.65 -26.03
C LYS A 311 5.24 -19.82 -26.31
N ASP A 312 5.64 -21.06 -25.98
CA ASP A 312 4.77 -22.23 -26.08
C ASP A 312 3.75 -22.26 -24.93
N GLU A 313 2.47 -22.26 -25.28
CA GLU A 313 1.38 -22.30 -24.30
C GLU A 313 1.42 -23.57 -23.43
N ARG A 314 1.89 -24.71 -23.96
CA ARG A 314 2.02 -25.97 -23.21
C ARG A 314 3.04 -25.81 -22.07
N VAL A 315 4.13 -25.10 -22.29
CA VAL A 315 5.12 -24.79 -21.26
C VAL A 315 4.52 -23.91 -20.18
N ARG A 316 3.76 -22.87 -20.55
CA ARG A 316 3.10 -21.99 -19.58
C ARG A 316 2.08 -22.73 -18.74
N ARG A 317 1.26 -23.61 -19.35
CA ARG A 317 0.32 -24.46 -18.62
C ARG A 317 1.02 -25.45 -17.71
N ALA A 318 2.15 -26.02 -18.14
CA ALA A 318 2.96 -26.91 -17.30
C ALA A 318 3.44 -26.21 -16.02
N ILE A 319 3.88 -24.95 -16.12
CA ILE A 319 4.28 -24.13 -14.95
C ILE A 319 3.10 -24.01 -13.97
N ILE A 320 1.89 -23.75 -14.46
CA ILE A 320 0.71 -23.61 -13.58
C ILE A 320 0.37 -24.94 -12.90
N HIS A 321 0.34 -26.05 -13.65
CA HIS A 321 0.07 -27.39 -13.11
C HIS A 321 1.14 -27.86 -12.12
N ALA A 322 2.37 -27.33 -12.20
CA ALA A 322 3.45 -27.72 -11.30
C ALA A 322 3.30 -27.15 -9.88
N ILE A 323 2.51 -26.08 -9.66
CA ILE A 323 2.46 -25.35 -8.40
C ILE A 323 1.23 -25.73 -7.59
N ASP A 324 1.43 -26.29 -6.38
CA ASP A 324 0.36 -26.57 -5.42
C ASP A 324 -0.03 -25.29 -4.67
N ARG A 325 -0.92 -24.52 -5.30
CA ARG A 325 -1.39 -23.24 -4.77
C ARG A 325 -2.19 -23.40 -3.48
N GLU A 326 -2.95 -24.50 -3.34
CA GLU A 326 -3.77 -24.78 -2.14
C GLU A 326 -2.90 -25.08 -0.94
N SER A 327 -1.90 -25.95 -1.09
CA SER A 327 -0.94 -26.26 -0.04
C SER A 327 -0.12 -25.02 0.37
N MET A 328 0.32 -24.22 -0.60
CA MET A 328 1.05 -22.98 -0.33
C MET A 328 0.19 -21.95 0.39
N LEU A 329 -1.07 -21.78 -0.02
CA LEU A 329 -2.01 -20.87 0.67
C LEU A 329 -2.17 -21.28 2.13
N LYS A 330 -2.42 -22.57 2.39
CA LYS A 330 -2.63 -23.09 3.74
C LYS A 330 -1.40 -22.96 4.63
N ASN A 331 -0.22 -23.34 4.12
CA ASN A 331 0.96 -23.55 4.96
C ASN A 331 1.94 -22.34 4.99
N ILE A 332 1.92 -21.49 3.96
CA ILE A 332 2.88 -20.39 3.84
C ILE A 332 2.19 -19.02 3.93
N VAL A 333 1.09 -18.82 3.21
CA VAL A 333 0.35 -17.54 3.19
C VAL A 333 -0.48 -17.38 4.46
N GLY A 334 -1.28 -18.39 4.81
CA GLY A 334 -2.06 -18.44 6.04
C GLY A 334 -3.45 -17.83 5.91
N GLU A 335 -4.09 -17.68 7.08
CA GLU A 335 -5.46 -17.14 7.20
C GLU A 335 -5.57 -15.71 6.66
N GLY A 336 -6.72 -15.40 6.08
CA GLY A 336 -7.00 -14.10 5.46
C GLY A 336 -6.54 -13.98 4.00
N GLY A 337 -5.75 -14.93 3.48
CA GLY A 337 -5.50 -15.09 2.05
C GLY A 337 -6.62 -15.89 1.37
N GLY A 338 -6.81 -15.72 0.07
CA GLY A 338 -7.76 -16.49 -0.74
C GLY A 338 -7.18 -16.79 -2.11
N LEU A 339 -7.41 -18.01 -2.63
CA LEU A 339 -7.01 -18.35 -4.00
C LEU A 339 -7.72 -17.46 -5.01
N ILE A 340 -7.01 -17.08 -6.05
CA ILE A 340 -7.56 -16.37 -7.20
C ILE A 340 -7.36 -17.18 -8.48
N ASN A 341 -8.29 -17.06 -9.42
CA ASN A 341 -8.23 -17.72 -10.73
C ASN A 341 -7.99 -16.72 -11.87
N THR A 342 -8.11 -15.42 -11.59
CA THR A 342 -7.87 -14.33 -12.54
C THR A 342 -7.03 -13.24 -11.89
N ILE A 343 -6.42 -12.37 -12.71
CA ILE A 343 -5.52 -11.31 -12.26
C ILE A 343 -6.31 -10.06 -11.84
N CYS A 344 -7.16 -10.23 -10.84
CA CYS A 344 -7.85 -9.15 -10.14
C CYS A 344 -8.24 -9.60 -8.72
N THR A 345 -8.47 -8.67 -7.83
CA THR A 345 -8.98 -8.99 -6.49
C THR A 345 -10.48 -9.28 -6.58
N PRO A 346 -10.99 -10.34 -5.95
CA PRO A 346 -12.41 -10.73 -6.05
C PRO A 346 -13.41 -9.63 -5.68
N SER A 347 -13.01 -8.68 -4.81
CA SER A 347 -13.85 -7.55 -4.39
C SER A 347 -13.89 -6.41 -5.41
N GLN A 348 -12.99 -6.36 -6.40
CA GLN A 348 -12.92 -5.26 -7.36
C GLN A 348 -14.11 -5.24 -8.31
N VAL A 349 -14.63 -4.05 -8.55
CA VAL A 349 -15.67 -3.84 -9.59
C VAL A 349 -15.11 -4.27 -10.94
N GLY A 350 -15.85 -5.13 -11.64
CA GLY A 350 -15.44 -5.70 -12.92
C GLY A 350 -14.64 -7.01 -12.82
N CYS A 351 -14.16 -7.38 -11.64
CA CYS A 351 -13.47 -8.67 -11.43
C CYS A 351 -14.46 -9.84 -11.49
N THR A 352 -14.07 -10.90 -12.17
CA THR A 352 -14.80 -12.18 -12.20
C THR A 352 -13.83 -13.33 -11.97
N GLN A 353 -14.14 -14.18 -11.01
CA GLN A 353 -13.39 -15.41 -10.71
C GLN A 353 -14.15 -16.65 -11.21
N GLU A 354 -15.49 -16.54 -11.29
CA GLU A 354 -16.37 -17.62 -11.67
C GLU A 354 -16.30 -17.91 -13.16
N GLY A 355 -16.18 -19.19 -13.50
CA GLY A 355 -16.10 -19.67 -14.88
C GLY A 355 -14.78 -19.36 -15.60
N ALA A 356 -13.79 -18.78 -14.90
CA ALA A 356 -12.45 -18.62 -15.45
C ALA A 356 -11.76 -20.00 -15.62
N PRO A 357 -10.93 -20.17 -16.65
CA PRO A 357 -10.09 -21.36 -16.77
C PRO A 357 -9.25 -21.58 -15.51
N THR A 358 -9.33 -22.77 -14.94
CA THR A 358 -8.59 -23.14 -13.73
C THR A 358 -7.67 -24.31 -14.00
N TYR A 359 -6.55 -24.35 -13.30
CA TYR A 359 -5.55 -25.39 -13.40
C TYR A 359 -5.33 -26.00 -12.03
N LYS A 360 -5.59 -27.33 -11.91
CA LYS A 360 -5.31 -28.06 -10.68
C LYS A 360 -3.83 -28.39 -10.61
N TYR A 361 -3.30 -28.53 -9.40
CA TYR A 361 -1.97 -29.10 -9.18
C TYR A 361 -1.92 -30.52 -9.74
N ASP A 362 -1.09 -30.73 -10.74
CA ASP A 362 -0.88 -32.01 -11.41
C ASP A 362 0.54 -32.08 -12.00
N PRO A 363 1.53 -32.50 -11.22
CA PRO A 363 2.91 -32.59 -11.68
C PRO A 363 3.11 -33.64 -12.80
N ALA A 364 2.22 -34.63 -12.91
CA ALA A 364 2.27 -35.60 -14.00
C ALA A 364 1.84 -34.96 -15.33
N GLN A 365 0.77 -34.18 -15.32
CA GLN A 365 0.33 -33.39 -16.46
C GLN A 365 1.37 -32.33 -16.84
N ALA A 366 2.00 -31.67 -15.85
CA ALA A 366 3.07 -30.71 -16.11
C ALA A 366 4.25 -31.37 -16.87
N LYS A 367 4.73 -32.52 -16.42
CA LYS A 367 5.79 -33.28 -17.11
C LYS A 367 5.39 -33.70 -18.52
N LYS A 368 4.14 -34.15 -18.70
CA LYS A 368 3.59 -34.53 -20.02
C LYS A 368 3.60 -33.32 -20.98
N LEU A 369 3.09 -32.16 -20.55
CA LEU A 369 3.07 -30.95 -21.36
C LEU A 369 4.48 -30.46 -21.72
N LEU A 370 5.44 -30.56 -20.79
CA LEU A 370 6.85 -30.24 -21.07
C LEU A 370 7.44 -31.16 -22.13
N ALA A 371 7.20 -32.46 -22.03
CA ALA A 371 7.67 -33.44 -23.02
C ALA A 371 7.06 -33.19 -24.41
N GLU A 372 5.75 -32.91 -24.49
CA GLU A 372 5.04 -32.55 -25.73
C GLU A 372 5.56 -31.26 -26.35
N ALA A 373 6.05 -30.32 -25.51
CA ALA A 373 6.65 -29.08 -25.94
C ALA A 373 8.13 -29.20 -26.34
N GLY A 374 8.71 -30.42 -26.24
CA GLY A 374 10.11 -30.69 -26.60
C GLY A 374 11.10 -30.54 -25.42
N TYR A 375 10.63 -30.46 -24.20
CA TYR A 375 11.44 -30.31 -22.98
C TYR A 375 11.26 -31.48 -21.99
N PRO A 376 11.47 -32.77 -22.41
CA PRO A 376 11.24 -33.92 -21.52
C PRO A 376 12.14 -33.94 -20.27
N ASN A 377 13.30 -33.28 -20.34
CA ASN A 377 14.26 -33.14 -19.23
C ASN A 377 14.18 -31.75 -18.55
N GLY A 378 13.16 -30.96 -18.86
CA GLY A 378 13.00 -29.60 -18.39
C GLY A 378 14.01 -28.62 -18.98
N PHE A 379 14.18 -27.47 -18.32
CA PHE A 379 15.06 -26.39 -18.76
C PHE A 379 15.42 -25.47 -17.59
N ASP A 380 16.41 -24.59 -17.81
CA ASP A 380 16.81 -23.55 -16.86
C ASP A 380 16.03 -22.27 -17.12
N ILE A 381 15.63 -21.55 -16.05
CA ILE A 381 14.91 -20.29 -16.14
C ILE A 381 15.21 -19.40 -14.93
N ASP A 382 15.23 -18.08 -15.13
CA ASP A 382 15.30 -17.12 -14.03
C ASP A 382 13.90 -16.69 -13.57
N ILE A 383 13.70 -16.64 -12.25
CA ILE A 383 12.55 -16.00 -11.61
C ILE A 383 13.00 -14.72 -10.95
N VAL A 384 12.40 -13.60 -11.34
CA VAL A 384 12.64 -12.30 -10.74
C VAL A 384 11.55 -12.01 -9.71
N ALA A 385 11.96 -11.65 -8.48
CA ALA A 385 11.05 -11.32 -7.38
C ALA A 385 11.60 -10.18 -6.53
N TYR A 386 10.73 -9.49 -5.79
CA TYR A 386 11.11 -8.40 -4.89
C TYR A 386 10.49 -8.50 -3.48
N ARG A 387 9.49 -9.37 -3.33
CA ARG A 387 8.78 -9.62 -2.07
C ARG A 387 8.50 -11.10 -1.93
N GLU A 388 8.03 -11.50 -0.77
CA GLU A 388 7.55 -12.86 -0.48
C GLU A 388 8.59 -13.92 -0.88
N ARG A 389 9.83 -13.74 -0.43
CA ARG A 389 10.96 -14.59 -0.80
C ARG A 389 10.70 -16.07 -0.51
N ASN A 390 10.13 -16.38 0.67
CA ASN A 390 9.77 -17.74 1.08
C ASN A 390 8.76 -18.38 0.12
N GLN A 391 7.79 -17.60 -0.37
CA GLN A 391 6.81 -18.07 -1.37
C GLN A 391 7.50 -18.36 -2.70
N THR A 392 8.43 -17.50 -3.14
CA THR A 392 9.18 -17.72 -4.39
C THR A 392 10.06 -18.97 -4.31
N GLU A 393 10.73 -19.19 -3.17
CA GLU A 393 11.58 -20.38 -2.94
C GLU A 393 10.74 -21.68 -2.94
N ALA A 394 9.53 -21.64 -2.35
CA ALA A 394 8.60 -22.76 -2.43
C ALA A 394 8.14 -23.05 -3.88
N ILE A 395 7.82 -22.01 -4.67
CA ILE A 395 7.50 -22.15 -6.10
C ILE A 395 8.66 -22.81 -6.86
N ILE A 396 9.88 -22.40 -6.61
CA ILE A 396 11.10 -22.99 -7.24
C ILE A 396 11.17 -24.49 -6.97
N ASN A 397 10.90 -24.93 -5.74
CA ASN A 397 10.92 -26.34 -5.40
C ASN A 397 9.85 -27.13 -6.17
N TYR A 398 8.64 -26.59 -6.33
CA TYR A 398 7.59 -27.18 -7.15
C TYR A 398 7.98 -27.28 -8.63
N LEU A 399 8.58 -26.25 -9.18
CA LEU A 399 9.07 -26.24 -10.57
C LEU A 399 10.20 -27.25 -10.79
N GLN A 400 11.12 -27.38 -9.83
CA GLN A 400 12.20 -28.36 -9.86
C GLN A 400 11.68 -29.79 -9.88
N ALA A 401 10.59 -30.09 -9.17
CA ALA A 401 9.97 -31.43 -9.14
C ALA A 401 9.48 -31.91 -10.52
N VAL A 402 9.24 -30.99 -11.46
CA VAL A 402 8.84 -31.29 -12.84
C VAL A 402 9.96 -31.08 -13.86
N GLY A 403 11.19 -30.76 -13.41
CA GLY A 403 12.39 -30.60 -14.25
C GLY A 403 12.71 -29.16 -14.66
N ILE A 404 11.90 -28.16 -14.24
CA ILE A 404 12.19 -26.75 -14.49
C ILE A 404 13.15 -26.25 -13.40
N ARG A 405 14.41 -26.00 -13.76
CA ARG A 405 15.46 -25.54 -12.84
C ARG A 405 15.45 -24.01 -12.76
N ALA A 406 14.63 -23.52 -11.84
CA ALA A 406 14.45 -22.09 -11.67
C ALA A 406 15.50 -21.49 -10.72
N LYS A 407 16.08 -20.34 -11.09
CA LYS A 407 17.03 -19.58 -10.29
C LYS A 407 16.38 -18.27 -9.82
N LEU A 408 16.42 -18.02 -8.51
CA LEU A 408 15.90 -16.78 -7.94
C LEU A 408 16.85 -15.60 -8.17
N ASN A 409 16.32 -14.54 -8.77
CA ASN A 409 16.91 -13.21 -8.82
C ASN A 409 16.06 -12.28 -7.96
N PHE A 410 16.47 -12.10 -6.69
CA PHE A 410 15.71 -11.30 -5.70
C PHE A 410 16.25 -9.87 -5.67
N LEU A 411 15.42 -8.90 -6.07
CA LEU A 411 15.80 -7.51 -6.33
C LEU A 411 14.99 -6.52 -5.50
N GLN A 412 15.43 -5.28 -5.47
CA GLN A 412 14.57 -4.17 -5.07
C GLN A 412 13.50 -3.92 -6.15
N TYR A 413 12.33 -3.40 -5.75
CA TYR A 413 11.17 -3.21 -6.63
C TYR A 413 11.50 -2.43 -7.91
N ALA A 414 12.24 -1.31 -7.79
CA ALA A 414 12.62 -0.49 -8.94
C ALA A 414 13.49 -1.29 -9.94
N ALA A 415 14.50 -2.01 -9.44
CA ALA A 415 15.38 -2.82 -10.27
C ALA A 415 14.64 -3.98 -10.97
N MET A 416 13.68 -4.61 -10.29
CA MET A 416 12.83 -5.62 -10.91
C MET A 416 12.01 -5.02 -12.07
N ARG A 417 11.40 -3.86 -11.86
CA ARG A 417 10.63 -3.18 -12.93
C ARG A 417 11.50 -2.77 -14.12
N ASP A 418 12.73 -2.31 -13.86
CA ASP A 418 13.67 -1.98 -14.92
C ASP A 418 14.03 -3.21 -15.75
N MET A 419 14.23 -4.38 -15.13
CA MET A 419 14.44 -5.64 -15.85
C MET A 419 13.22 -6.03 -16.70
N ILE A 420 12.01 -5.91 -16.17
CA ILE A 420 10.75 -6.20 -16.91
C ILE A 420 10.66 -5.30 -18.14
N ARG A 421 10.81 -3.98 -17.96
CA ARG A 421 10.70 -2.97 -19.01
C ARG A 421 11.79 -3.09 -20.07
N ALA A 422 12.97 -3.56 -19.68
CA ALA A 422 14.09 -3.83 -20.59
C ALA A 422 13.97 -5.19 -21.32
N ASN A 423 12.85 -5.92 -21.15
CA ASN A 423 12.64 -7.28 -21.69
C ASN A 423 13.73 -8.30 -21.24
N LYS A 424 14.24 -8.15 -20.01
CA LYS A 424 15.30 -9.01 -19.43
C LYS A 424 14.77 -9.97 -18.35
N ALA A 425 13.51 -9.87 -17.95
CA ALA A 425 12.88 -10.80 -17.03
C ALA A 425 12.20 -11.93 -17.80
N SER A 426 12.39 -13.17 -17.37
CA SER A 426 11.75 -14.37 -17.95
C SER A 426 10.42 -14.65 -17.29
N LEU A 427 10.48 -14.99 -16.02
CA LEU A 427 9.35 -15.29 -15.16
C LEU A 427 9.41 -14.36 -13.96
N THR A 428 8.29 -13.73 -13.61
CA THR A 428 8.23 -12.83 -12.46
C THR A 428 7.32 -13.38 -11.38
N HIS A 429 7.68 -13.23 -10.12
CA HIS A 429 6.79 -13.42 -8.98
C HIS A 429 6.61 -12.08 -8.28
N GLN A 430 5.40 -11.56 -8.30
CA GLN A 430 5.14 -10.20 -7.89
C GLN A 430 3.77 -10.01 -7.24
N THR A 431 3.61 -8.89 -6.57
CA THR A 431 2.36 -8.48 -5.95
C THR A 431 1.86 -7.18 -6.53
N TRP A 432 0.55 -7.03 -6.60
CA TRP A 432 -0.08 -5.76 -6.96
C TRP A 432 -1.21 -5.45 -5.99
N GLY A 433 -1.19 -4.25 -5.42
CA GLY A 433 -2.30 -3.67 -4.71
C GLY A 433 -2.82 -2.48 -5.51
N SER A 434 -4.12 -2.34 -5.62
CA SER A 434 -4.78 -1.33 -6.47
C SER A 434 -4.70 0.11 -5.91
N ASN A 435 -3.82 0.39 -4.95
CA ASN A 435 -3.67 1.70 -4.30
C ASN A 435 -5.00 2.31 -3.82
N LEU A 436 -5.84 1.52 -3.16
CA LEU A 436 -7.19 1.82 -2.68
C LEU A 436 -8.31 1.74 -3.72
N VAL A 437 -8.00 1.77 -5.00
CA VAL A 437 -8.99 1.76 -6.08
C VAL A 437 -9.60 0.36 -6.20
N ASN A 438 -10.88 0.23 -5.87
CA ASN A 438 -11.59 -1.06 -5.90
C ASN A 438 -12.20 -1.33 -7.28
N ASP A 439 -11.39 -1.20 -8.33
CA ASP A 439 -11.80 -1.37 -9.73
C ASP A 439 -10.70 -2.07 -10.52
N VAL A 440 -11.10 -2.95 -11.46
CA VAL A 440 -10.15 -3.70 -12.32
C VAL A 440 -9.28 -2.77 -13.14
N SER A 441 -9.78 -1.59 -13.55
CA SER A 441 -9.02 -0.59 -14.30
C SER A 441 -7.71 -0.15 -13.61
N ALA A 442 -7.65 -0.26 -12.28
CA ALA A 442 -6.46 0.10 -11.51
C ALA A 442 -5.41 -1.03 -11.39
N SER A 443 -5.70 -2.23 -11.88
CA SER A 443 -4.84 -3.40 -11.71
C SER A 443 -4.49 -4.09 -13.03
N THR A 444 -5.43 -4.78 -13.65
CA THR A 444 -5.18 -5.64 -14.81
C THR A 444 -4.58 -4.91 -16.02
N PRO A 445 -5.04 -3.69 -16.39
CA PRO A 445 -4.47 -2.96 -17.53
C PRO A 445 -2.98 -2.61 -17.38
N VAL A 446 -2.49 -2.46 -16.16
CA VAL A 446 -1.05 -2.19 -15.90
C VAL A 446 -0.16 -3.27 -16.53
N TYR A 447 -0.61 -4.52 -16.52
CA TYR A 447 0.16 -5.68 -16.93
C TYR A 447 -0.26 -6.28 -18.27
N PHE A 448 -1.42 -5.85 -18.85
CA PHE A 448 -1.99 -6.52 -20.02
C PHE A 448 -2.57 -5.55 -21.05
N ALA A 449 -2.34 -4.23 -20.94
CA ALA A 449 -2.85 -3.23 -21.89
C ALA A 449 -1.74 -2.47 -22.62
N PHE A 450 -0.64 -3.15 -22.95
CA PHE A 450 0.51 -2.61 -23.71
C PHE A 450 1.31 -1.52 -22.95
N GLY A 451 1.13 -1.41 -21.63
CA GLY A 451 1.98 -0.60 -20.79
C GLY A 451 3.42 -1.12 -20.72
N SER A 452 4.27 -0.39 -19.99
CA SER A 452 5.70 -0.74 -19.84
C SER A 452 5.94 -2.06 -19.11
N ASP A 453 4.95 -2.52 -18.33
CA ASP A 453 5.05 -3.75 -17.54
C ASP A 453 4.28 -4.92 -18.18
N ASP A 454 3.72 -4.72 -19.38
CA ASP A 454 3.08 -5.78 -20.17
C ASP A 454 4.13 -6.54 -20.98
N ILE A 455 4.39 -7.78 -20.58
CA ILE A 455 5.31 -8.71 -21.24
C ILE A 455 4.60 -9.81 -22.03
N THR A 456 3.31 -9.57 -22.38
CA THR A 456 2.50 -10.49 -23.20
C THR A 456 2.01 -9.85 -24.50
N ARG A 457 1.54 -8.62 -24.42
CA ARG A 457 1.08 -7.77 -25.55
C ARG A 457 0.06 -8.42 -26.47
N ASP A 458 -0.97 -9.04 -25.89
CA ASP A 458 -2.11 -9.55 -26.65
C ASP A 458 -3.07 -8.40 -27.00
N ALA A 459 -3.23 -8.12 -28.31
CA ALA A 459 -4.03 -7.02 -28.80
C ALA A 459 -5.52 -7.16 -28.42
N LYS A 460 -6.06 -8.39 -28.43
CA LYS A 460 -7.46 -8.63 -28.05
C LYS A 460 -7.68 -8.35 -26.56
N VAL A 461 -6.75 -8.77 -25.70
CA VAL A 461 -6.81 -8.47 -24.27
C VAL A 461 -6.78 -6.97 -24.02
N ARG A 462 -5.84 -6.24 -24.66
CA ARG A 462 -5.76 -4.77 -24.56
C ARG A 462 -7.08 -4.10 -24.94
N ASP A 463 -7.65 -4.49 -26.08
CA ASP A 463 -8.86 -3.84 -26.60
C ASP A 463 -10.08 -4.11 -25.72
N LEU A 464 -10.17 -5.31 -25.15
CA LEU A 464 -11.21 -5.67 -24.18
C LEU A 464 -11.04 -4.91 -22.84
N LEU A 465 -9.82 -4.78 -22.34
CA LEU A 465 -9.54 -3.99 -21.15
C LEU A 465 -9.88 -2.52 -21.37
N LYS A 466 -9.46 -1.93 -22.52
CA LYS A 466 -9.83 -0.56 -22.88
C LYS A 466 -11.34 -0.39 -22.97
N LYS A 467 -12.06 -1.36 -23.58
CA LYS A 467 -13.52 -1.35 -23.63
C LYS A 467 -14.12 -1.35 -22.21
N GLY A 468 -13.59 -2.18 -21.30
CA GLY A 468 -14.01 -2.19 -19.88
C GLY A 468 -13.73 -0.86 -19.17
N ASP A 469 -12.59 -0.22 -19.47
CA ASP A 469 -12.18 1.06 -18.87
C ASP A 469 -13.06 2.24 -19.32
N THR A 470 -13.72 2.15 -20.48
CA THR A 470 -14.49 3.26 -21.09
C THR A 470 -16.00 3.00 -21.21
N THR A 471 -16.49 1.81 -20.85
CA THR A 471 -17.93 1.49 -20.91
C THR A 471 -18.63 1.86 -19.61
N ILE A 472 -19.61 2.77 -19.67
CA ILE A 472 -20.35 3.24 -18.47
C ILE A 472 -21.34 2.18 -17.98
N GLU A 473 -22.02 1.46 -18.87
CA GLU A 473 -23.01 0.47 -18.51
C GLU A 473 -22.37 -0.73 -17.79
N PRO A 474 -22.83 -1.07 -16.57
CA PRO A 474 -22.20 -2.10 -15.75
C PRO A 474 -22.15 -3.50 -16.39
N GLY A 475 -23.21 -3.92 -17.10
CA GLY A 475 -23.31 -5.22 -17.75
C GLY A 475 -22.27 -5.43 -18.85
N PRO A 476 -22.27 -4.61 -19.92
CA PRO A 476 -21.28 -4.65 -20.99
C PRO A 476 -19.85 -4.43 -20.50
N ARG A 477 -19.66 -3.56 -19.48
CA ARG A 477 -18.36 -3.34 -18.82
C ARG A 477 -17.82 -4.62 -18.20
N LYS A 478 -18.63 -5.26 -17.36
CA LYS A 478 -18.26 -6.52 -16.70
C LYS A 478 -17.97 -7.63 -17.71
N ALA A 479 -18.75 -7.72 -18.79
CA ALA A 479 -18.54 -8.69 -19.87
C ALA A 479 -17.19 -8.49 -20.57
N ALA A 480 -16.80 -7.25 -20.87
CA ALA A 480 -15.52 -6.95 -21.48
C ALA A 480 -14.33 -7.36 -20.60
N TYR A 481 -14.37 -7.03 -19.31
CA TYR A 481 -13.33 -7.47 -18.37
C TYR A 481 -13.30 -8.99 -18.21
N LYS A 482 -14.49 -9.63 -18.11
CA LYS A 482 -14.55 -11.10 -18.01
C LYS A 482 -13.87 -11.76 -19.21
N GLU A 483 -14.16 -11.34 -20.42
CA GLU A 483 -13.55 -11.91 -21.62
C GLU A 483 -12.03 -11.70 -21.63
N ALA A 484 -11.53 -10.51 -21.22
CA ALA A 484 -10.11 -10.26 -21.10
C ALA A 484 -9.44 -11.17 -20.08
N LEU A 485 -10.03 -11.31 -18.87
CA LEU A 485 -9.52 -12.15 -17.79
C LEU A 485 -9.53 -13.64 -18.18
N ASP A 486 -10.57 -14.09 -18.87
CA ASP A 486 -10.66 -15.47 -19.36
C ASP A 486 -9.59 -15.79 -20.42
N ILE A 487 -9.27 -14.84 -21.30
CA ILE A 487 -8.16 -14.99 -22.26
C ILE A 487 -6.82 -15.05 -21.54
N ILE A 488 -6.57 -14.16 -20.57
CA ILE A 488 -5.32 -14.14 -19.78
C ILE A 488 -5.13 -15.50 -19.08
N ALA A 489 -6.17 -16.00 -18.42
CA ALA A 489 -6.13 -17.29 -17.74
C ALA A 489 -6.04 -18.46 -18.73
N GLY A 490 -6.86 -18.49 -19.78
CA GLY A 490 -6.92 -19.57 -20.77
C GLY A 490 -5.65 -19.76 -21.56
N LYS A 491 -4.97 -18.66 -21.94
CA LYS A 491 -3.66 -18.67 -22.60
C LYS A 491 -2.48 -18.78 -21.65
N ALA A 492 -2.77 -18.90 -20.36
CA ALA A 492 -1.76 -19.03 -19.30
C ALA A 492 -0.70 -17.90 -19.37
N TYR A 493 -1.12 -16.66 -19.58
CA TYR A 493 -0.20 -15.50 -19.61
C TYR A 493 0.34 -15.15 -18.24
N ALA A 494 -0.39 -15.53 -17.19
CA ALA A 494 0.01 -15.39 -15.81
C ALA A 494 -0.42 -16.62 -14.99
N VAL A 495 0.25 -16.83 -13.85
CA VAL A 495 -0.19 -17.74 -12.79
C VAL A 495 -0.88 -16.89 -11.72
N PRO A 496 -2.22 -16.87 -11.66
CA PRO A 496 -2.90 -16.28 -10.51
C PRO A 496 -2.65 -17.15 -9.28
N LEU A 497 -2.25 -16.53 -8.17
CA LEU A 497 -1.90 -17.27 -6.95
C LEU A 497 -2.95 -17.00 -5.86
N TRP A 498 -2.85 -15.92 -5.12
CA TRP A 498 -3.74 -15.61 -3.99
C TRP A 498 -3.83 -14.11 -3.71
N THR A 499 -4.78 -13.73 -2.86
CA THR A 499 -4.76 -12.45 -2.18
C THR A 499 -3.87 -12.54 -0.94
N LEU A 500 -3.07 -11.51 -0.67
CA LEU A 500 -2.25 -11.46 0.55
C LEU A 500 -3.07 -10.98 1.74
N PRO A 501 -2.97 -11.63 2.90
CA PRO A 501 -3.45 -11.07 4.15
C PRO A 501 -2.53 -9.95 4.63
N ALA A 502 -3.07 -9.06 5.46
CA ALA A 502 -2.29 -8.12 6.26
C ALA A 502 -2.38 -8.52 7.74
N TYR A 503 -1.24 -8.51 8.42
CA TYR A 503 -1.16 -8.80 9.84
C TYR A 503 -0.79 -7.52 10.60
N TYR A 504 -1.56 -7.26 11.63
CA TYR A 504 -1.39 -6.14 12.54
C TYR A 504 -1.17 -6.69 13.95
N VAL A 505 -0.40 -5.98 14.76
CA VAL A 505 -0.32 -6.24 16.19
C VAL A 505 -0.73 -4.98 16.92
N ALA A 506 -1.69 -5.12 17.82
CA ALA A 506 -2.20 -4.01 18.60
C ALA A 506 -2.25 -4.38 20.10
N THR A 507 -2.26 -3.36 20.96
CA THR A 507 -2.62 -3.57 22.38
C THR A 507 -4.07 -4.03 22.49
N LYS A 508 -4.39 -4.86 23.49
CA LYS A 508 -5.77 -5.36 23.69
C LYS A 508 -6.76 -4.26 24.04
N ASP A 509 -6.30 -3.12 24.51
CA ASP A 509 -7.13 -1.94 24.81
C ASP A 509 -7.66 -1.23 23.55
N VAL A 510 -7.05 -1.47 22.39
CA VAL A 510 -7.46 -0.87 21.12
C VAL A 510 -8.53 -1.73 20.47
N ASN A 511 -9.67 -1.10 20.12
CA ASN A 511 -10.66 -1.65 19.22
C ASN A 511 -10.29 -1.22 17.80
N PHE A 512 -9.69 -2.12 17.03
CA PHE A 512 -9.22 -1.91 15.66
C PHE A 512 -9.80 -2.95 14.72
N LYS A 513 -10.33 -2.50 13.58
CA LYS A 513 -10.81 -3.35 12.48
C LYS A 513 -10.02 -3.03 11.22
N PRO A 514 -9.30 -4.00 10.63
CA PRO A 514 -8.67 -3.83 9.33
C PRO A 514 -9.71 -3.89 8.21
N TYR A 515 -9.42 -3.19 7.12
CA TYR A 515 -10.22 -3.21 5.89
C TYR A 515 -9.35 -3.65 4.72
N SER A 516 -9.98 -4.12 3.65
CA SER A 516 -9.29 -4.71 2.50
C SER A 516 -8.41 -3.72 1.72
N ASP A 517 -8.65 -2.43 1.85
CA ASP A 517 -7.83 -1.37 1.27
C ASP A 517 -6.59 -1.03 2.10
N GLU A 518 -6.40 -1.71 3.25
CA GLU A 518 -5.27 -1.51 4.18
C GLU A 518 -5.21 -0.09 4.79
N LEU A 519 -6.31 0.68 4.74
CA LEU A 519 -6.37 1.96 5.41
C LEU A 519 -6.63 1.80 6.90
N VAL A 520 -5.80 2.45 7.71
CA VAL A 520 -6.07 2.63 9.14
C VAL A 520 -6.96 3.86 9.30
N ARG A 521 -8.22 3.59 9.63
CA ARG A 521 -9.27 4.61 9.82
C ARG A 521 -9.34 4.97 11.29
N PHE A 522 -8.55 5.96 11.72
CA PHE A 522 -8.52 6.37 13.13
C PHE A 522 -9.88 6.81 13.65
N TRP A 523 -10.75 7.34 12.78
CA TRP A 523 -12.13 7.70 13.14
C TRP A 523 -13.03 6.52 13.49
N ASP A 524 -12.70 5.30 13.05
CA ASP A 524 -13.43 4.07 13.38
C ASP A 524 -12.88 3.38 14.64
N MET A 525 -11.71 3.81 15.11
CA MET A 525 -11.05 3.21 16.26
C MET A 525 -11.58 3.77 17.58
N SER A 526 -11.45 2.97 18.62
CA SER A 526 -11.81 3.36 19.99
C SER A 526 -11.02 2.57 21.02
N TRP A 527 -10.98 3.08 22.21
CA TRP A 527 -10.56 2.29 23.38
C TRP A 527 -11.67 1.33 23.81
N LYS A 528 -11.28 0.12 24.27
CA LYS A 528 -12.18 -0.89 24.88
C LYS A 528 -12.50 -0.55 26.31
#